data_82d7bb3abb868b4be4027592b936d939
#
_entry.id   82d7bb3abb868b4be4027592b936d939
#
_cell.length_a   1.000
_cell.length_b   1.000
_cell.length_c   1.000
_cell.angle_alpha   90.00
_cell.angle_beta   90.00
_cell.angle_gamma   90.00
#
_symmetry.space_group_name_H-M   'P 1'
#
loop_
_entity.id
_entity.type
_entity.pdbx_description
1 polymer ?
#
loop_
_entity_poly.entity_id
_entity_poly.type
_entity_poly.pdbx_seq_one_letter_code
_entity_poly.pdbx_strand_id
1 'polypeptide(L)'
;MNTKIFNLVKENLQLAFNLPKYSKISIDENTLVQDLPWTPARYRKFKDTVEAELQLPCEYVGTLRDITDDLSERYILRFFSEIWKPRTGDYEHTGWELADEVNKLNPEKVLDVGCGYHPFKGRIQNLIGIDPYNNQADYEVDILEYKVKPESHDVILALGSINFNSKDEIEARFSHCVNLLKKGGRFYLRANPGIPHKAGPYVDIFPWSFEIVNEFAEKYNLNLDTYKKDANERLYFVYTKL
;
A
#
# COMPACT_ATOMS: atom_id res chain seq x y z
N MET A 1 -3.47 -7.70 9.32
CA MET A 1 -4.80 -7.23 9.83
C MET A 1 -4.83 -5.70 9.88
N ASN A 2 -5.77 -5.07 9.21
CA ASN A 2 -5.98 -3.62 9.21
C ASN A 2 -6.65 -3.19 10.52
N THR A 3 -5.93 -2.44 11.36
CA THR A 3 -6.39 -2.05 12.69
C THR A 3 -7.65 -1.16 12.65
N LYS A 4 -7.81 -0.32 11.63
CA LYS A 4 -8.98 0.59 11.51
C LYS A 4 -10.24 -0.19 11.16
N ILE A 5 -10.16 -1.14 10.21
CA ILE A 5 -11.29 -2.00 9.85
C ILE A 5 -11.60 -2.95 11.00
N PHE A 6 -10.60 -3.51 11.66
CA PHE A 6 -10.79 -4.33 12.85
C PHE A 6 -11.57 -3.58 13.94
N ASN A 7 -11.16 -2.35 14.25
CA ASN A 7 -11.84 -1.55 15.27
C ASN A 7 -13.28 -1.20 14.84
N LEU A 8 -13.49 -0.83 13.56
CA LEU A 8 -14.83 -0.58 13.02
C LEU A 8 -15.76 -1.78 13.23
N VAL A 9 -15.33 -2.97 12.82
CA VAL A 9 -16.15 -4.20 12.95
C VAL A 9 -16.37 -4.54 14.42
N LYS A 10 -15.32 -4.52 15.24
CA LYS A 10 -15.36 -4.81 16.67
C LYS A 10 -16.31 -3.88 17.43
N GLU A 11 -16.21 -2.57 17.21
CA GLU A 11 -17.05 -1.57 17.86
C GLU A 11 -18.53 -1.75 17.48
N ASN A 12 -18.81 -2.04 16.21
CA ASN A 12 -20.18 -2.30 15.77
C ASN A 12 -20.74 -3.63 16.32
N LEU A 13 -19.90 -4.66 16.50
CA LEU A 13 -20.30 -5.87 17.23
C LEU A 13 -20.67 -5.54 18.69
N GLN A 14 -19.82 -4.79 19.38
CA GLN A 14 -20.07 -4.38 20.76
C GLN A 14 -21.38 -3.58 20.90
N LEU A 15 -21.64 -2.66 19.97
CA LEU A 15 -22.88 -1.89 19.92
C LEU A 15 -24.12 -2.77 19.63
N ALA A 16 -24.00 -3.74 18.71
CA ALA A 16 -25.12 -4.63 18.36
C ALA A 16 -25.57 -5.49 19.55
N PHE A 17 -24.64 -5.85 20.44
CA PHE A 17 -24.94 -6.65 21.63
C PHE A 17 -25.18 -5.84 22.91
N ASN A 18 -25.10 -4.50 22.83
CA ASN A 18 -25.18 -3.60 24.00
C ASN A 18 -24.25 -4.09 25.14
N LEU A 19 -23.04 -4.52 24.78
CA LEU A 19 -22.09 -5.03 25.76
C LEU A 19 -21.69 -3.89 26.70
N PRO A 20 -22.03 -3.97 27.99
CA PRO A 20 -21.53 -3.00 28.95
C PRO A 20 -19.99 -3.10 29.00
N LYS A 21 -19.34 -2.00 29.36
CA LYS A 21 -17.86 -1.90 29.45
C LYS A 21 -17.21 -3.04 30.28
N TYR A 22 -18.00 -3.76 31.06
CA TYR A 22 -17.59 -4.89 31.91
C TYR A 22 -18.33 -6.20 31.60
N SER A 23 -18.78 -6.38 30.35
CA SER A 23 -19.43 -7.62 29.92
C SER A 23 -18.43 -8.80 30.01
N LYS A 24 -18.95 -9.99 30.39
CA LYS A 24 -18.20 -11.25 30.36
C LYS A 24 -17.92 -11.73 28.93
N ILE A 25 -18.57 -11.17 27.92
CA ILE A 25 -18.34 -11.48 26.50
C ILE A 25 -17.18 -10.60 26.05
N SER A 26 -16.01 -11.19 25.91
CA SER A 26 -14.85 -10.55 25.26
C SER A 26 -14.94 -10.75 23.76
N ILE A 27 -14.90 -9.65 23.01
CA ILE A 27 -14.77 -9.70 21.54
C ILE A 27 -13.30 -9.42 21.22
N ASP A 28 -12.62 -10.41 20.69
CA ASP A 28 -11.25 -10.37 20.25
C ASP A 28 -11.11 -10.91 18.81
N GLU A 29 -9.90 -10.96 18.31
CA GLU A 29 -9.61 -11.39 16.94
C GLU A 29 -10.03 -12.84 16.63
N ASN A 30 -10.12 -13.70 17.64
CA ASN A 30 -10.50 -15.11 17.51
C ASN A 30 -12.00 -15.36 17.72
N THR A 31 -12.78 -14.31 18.00
CA THR A 31 -14.22 -14.41 18.19
C THR A 31 -14.89 -14.88 16.91
N LEU A 32 -15.57 -16.04 16.97
CA LEU A 32 -16.39 -16.55 15.87
C LEU A 32 -17.67 -15.73 15.76
N VAL A 33 -17.75 -14.88 14.74
CA VAL A 33 -18.82 -13.88 14.60
C VAL A 33 -20.18 -14.55 14.36
N GLN A 34 -20.23 -15.65 13.60
CA GLN A 34 -21.47 -16.39 13.35
C GLN A 34 -22.04 -17.05 14.62
N ASP A 35 -21.23 -17.34 15.64
CA ASP A 35 -21.63 -18.03 16.87
C ASP A 35 -22.18 -17.05 17.93
N LEU A 36 -22.11 -15.75 17.67
CA LEU A 36 -22.68 -14.75 18.55
C LEU A 36 -24.21 -14.87 18.61
N PRO A 37 -24.89 -14.53 19.74
CA PRO A 37 -26.34 -14.71 19.91
C PRO A 37 -27.14 -13.68 19.09
N TRP A 38 -27.11 -13.81 17.78
CA TRP A 38 -27.77 -12.93 16.84
C TRP A 38 -29.31 -13.03 16.94
N THR A 39 -29.95 -11.88 16.91
CA THR A 39 -31.33 -11.76 16.42
C THR A 39 -31.30 -11.19 15.02
N PRO A 40 -32.33 -11.48 14.17
CA PRO A 40 -32.36 -10.93 12.81
C PRO A 40 -32.17 -9.40 12.74
N ALA A 41 -32.75 -8.69 13.71
CA ALA A 41 -32.67 -7.23 13.80
C ALA A 41 -31.27 -6.74 14.16
N ARG A 42 -30.58 -7.40 15.12
CA ARG A 42 -29.21 -7.06 15.53
C ARG A 42 -28.23 -7.33 14.39
N TYR A 43 -28.36 -8.48 13.76
CA TYR A 43 -27.50 -8.86 12.64
C TYR A 43 -27.65 -7.87 11.48
N ARG A 44 -28.89 -7.56 11.09
CA ARG A 44 -29.16 -6.58 10.03
C ARG A 44 -28.54 -5.22 10.35
N LYS A 45 -28.79 -4.69 11.53
CA LYS A 45 -28.26 -3.38 11.96
C LYS A 45 -26.73 -3.36 11.90
N PHE A 46 -26.07 -4.39 12.42
CA PHE A 46 -24.61 -4.53 12.37
C PHE A 46 -24.10 -4.55 10.94
N LYS A 47 -24.65 -5.47 10.12
CA LYS A 47 -24.31 -5.61 8.72
C LYS A 47 -24.45 -4.30 7.96
N ASP A 48 -25.65 -3.72 7.99
CA ASP A 48 -25.97 -2.48 7.27
C ASP A 48 -25.01 -1.33 7.66
N THR A 49 -24.61 -1.25 8.93
CA THR A 49 -23.71 -0.21 9.40
C THR A 49 -22.29 -0.39 8.86
N VAL A 50 -21.73 -1.61 8.95
CA VAL A 50 -20.36 -1.88 8.48
C VAL A 50 -20.28 -1.79 6.95
N GLU A 51 -21.26 -2.35 6.25
CA GLU A 51 -21.31 -2.31 4.79
C GLU A 51 -21.50 -0.88 4.24
N ALA A 52 -22.31 -0.06 4.90
CA ALA A 52 -22.49 1.35 4.52
C ALA A 52 -21.21 2.16 4.71
N GLU A 53 -20.49 1.93 5.82
CA GLU A 53 -19.25 2.65 6.12
C GLU A 53 -18.11 2.27 5.17
N LEU A 54 -17.93 0.97 4.91
CA LEU A 54 -16.91 0.49 3.98
C LEU A 54 -17.36 0.55 2.52
N GLN A 55 -18.67 0.69 2.27
CA GLN A 55 -19.33 0.56 0.97
C GLN A 55 -18.98 -0.77 0.28
N LEU A 56 -18.92 -1.84 1.06
CA LEU A 56 -18.60 -3.20 0.62
C LEU A 56 -19.60 -4.19 1.23
N PRO A 57 -20.21 -5.08 0.43
CA PRO A 57 -20.98 -6.18 0.99
C PRO A 57 -20.06 -7.18 1.68
N CYS A 58 -20.48 -7.81 2.76
CA CYS A 58 -19.69 -8.79 3.47
C CYS A 58 -20.54 -9.95 3.99
N GLU A 59 -19.97 -11.14 3.98
CA GLU A 59 -20.45 -12.31 4.70
C GLU A 59 -19.67 -12.42 6.01
N TYR A 60 -20.38 -12.36 7.14
CA TYR A 60 -19.75 -12.37 8.46
C TYR A 60 -19.65 -13.80 9.00
N VAL A 61 -18.88 -14.62 8.29
CA VAL A 61 -18.59 -16.02 8.62
C VAL A 61 -17.09 -16.17 8.92
N GLY A 62 -16.73 -16.80 10.01
CA GLY A 62 -15.35 -16.97 10.45
C GLY A 62 -15.04 -16.16 11.71
N THR A 63 -13.76 -16.08 12.03
CA THR A 63 -13.29 -15.26 13.15
C THR A 63 -13.34 -13.77 12.79
N LEU A 64 -13.33 -12.91 13.80
CA LEU A 64 -13.26 -11.47 13.58
C LEU A 64 -11.99 -11.09 12.78
N ARG A 65 -10.89 -11.83 12.94
CA ARG A 65 -9.66 -11.68 12.14
C ARG A 65 -9.92 -12.00 10.67
N ASP A 66 -10.51 -13.17 10.36
CA ASP A 66 -10.76 -13.61 8.98
C ASP A 66 -11.65 -12.58 8.23
N ILE A 67 -12.71 -12.12 8.90
CA ILE A 67 -13.62 -11.10 8.35
C ILE A 67 -12.90 -9.78 8.11
N THR A 68 -12.03 -9.37 9.05
CA THR A 68 -11.29 -8.13 8.94
C THR A 68 -10.27 -8.18 7.80
N ASP A 69 -9.61 -9.31 7.63
CA ASP A 69 -8.61 -9.50 6.58
C ASP A 69 -9.27 -9.51 5.20
N ASP A 70 -10.41 -10.22 5.02
CA ASP A 70 -11.21 -10.17 3.78
C ASP A 70 -11.70 -8.75 3.44
N LEU A 71 -12.30 -8.05 4.42
CA LEU A 71 -12.76 -6.67 4.23
C LEU A 71 -11.61 -5.72 3.89
N SER A 72 -10.44 -5.92 4.49
CA SER A 72 -9.26 -5.09 4.26
C SER A 72 -8.73 -5.25 2.85
N GLU A 73 -8.60 -6.49 2.39
CA GLU A 73 -8.16 -6.81 1.03
C GLU A 73 -9.10 -6.20 -0.02
N ARG A 74 -10.41 -6.41 0.14
CA ARG A 74 -11.43 -5.90 -0.77
C ARG A 74 -11.55 -4.38 -0.72
N TYR A 75 -11.37 -3.75 0.45
CA TYR A 75 -11.35 -2.30 0.57
C TYR A 75 -10.15 -1.69 -0.15
N ILE A 76 -8.97 -2.27 -0.02
CA ILE A 76 -7.75 -1.84 -0.70
C ILE A 76 -7.89 -2.01 -2.22
N LEU A 77 -8.36 -3.17 -2.67
CA LEU A 77 -8.61 -3.41 -4.09
C LEU A 77 -9.55 -2.35 -4.67
N ARG A 78 -10.70 -2.13 -4.05
CA ARG A 78 -11.66 -1.12 -4.50
C ARG A 78 -11.09 0.30 -4.47
N PHE A 79 -10.35 0.62 -3.39
CA PHE A 79 -9.75 1.94 -3.26
C PHE A 79 -8.83 2.26 -4.43
N PHE A 80 -7.90 1.37 -4.78
CA PHE A 80 -6.94 1.62 -5.84
C PHE A 80 -7.51 1.45 -7.25
N SER A 81 -8.47 0.54 -7.45
CA SER A 81 -9.07 0.34 -8.78
C SER A 81 -10.14 1.38 -9.14
N GLU A 82 -10.94 1.85 -8.16
CA GLU A 82 -12.12 2.67 -8.44
C GLU A 82 -12.05 4.09 -7.87
N ILE A 83 -11.56 4.24 -6.62
CA ILE A 83 -11.68 5.51 -5.87
C ILE A 83 -10.47 6.40 -6.10
N TRP A 84 -9.27 5.83 -5.98
CA TRP A 84 -8.04 6.60 -6.15
C TRP A 84 -7.85 6.99 -7.61
N LYS A 85 -7.73 8.29 -7.84
CA LYS A 85 -7.42 8.84 -9.17
C LYS A 85 -6.18 9.71 -9.02
N PRO A 86 -5.14 9.51 -9.84
CA PRO A 86 -4.02 10.41 -9.86
C PRO A 86 -4.51 11.77 -10.37
N ARG A 87 -4.10 12.84 -9.69
CA ARG A 87 -4.27 14.18 -10.23
C ARG A 87 -3.18 14.40 -11.27
N THR A 88 -3.56 14.91 -12.45
CA THR A 88 -2.60 15.20 -13.53
C THR A 88 -1.50 16.18 -13.11
N GLY A 89 -1.78 17.09 -12.15
CA GLY A 89 -0.79 18.01 -11.58
C GLY A 89 0.17 17.36 -10.57
N ASP A 90 -0.17 16.20 -10.00
CA ASP A 90 0.70 15.56 -8.99
C ASP A 90 1.99 14.99 -9.60
N TYR A 91 2.02 14.81 -10.91
CA TYR A 91 3.19 14.32 -11.64
C TYR A 91 4.14 15.43 -12.11
N GLU A 92 3.69 16.69 -12.15
CA GLU A 92 4.52 17.81 -12.57
C GLU A 92 5.68 18.08 -11.57
N HIS A 93 5.47 17.80 -10.28
CA HIS A 93 6.44 18.11 -9.23
C HIS A 93 7.38 16.95 -8.85
N THR A 94 7.06 15.72 -9.24
CA THR A 94 7.85 14.52 -8.86
C THR A 94 8.04 13.52 -10.00
N GLY A 95 7.20 13.59 -11.06
CA GLY A 95 7.16 12.58 -12.10
C GLY A 95 7.86 12.98 -13.38
N TRP A 96 7.48 14.10 -13.97
CA TRP A 96 7.96 14.45 -15.31
C TRP A 96 9.44 14.83 -15.35
N GLU A 97 9.94 15.56 -14.35
CA GLU A 97 11.36 15.88 -14.21
C GLU A 97 12.22 14.60 -14.04
N LEU A 98 11.65 13.60 -13.38
CA LEU A 98 12.31 12.32 -13.18
C LEU A 98 12.52 11.54 -14.49
N ALA A 99 11.60 11.65 -15.46
CA ALA A 99 11.74 10.96 -16.73
C ALA A 99 13.03 11.35 -17.46
N ASP A 100 13.36 12.64 -17.49
CA ASP A 100 14.58 13.14 -18.10
C ASP A 100 15.84 12.69 -17.32
N GLU A 101 15.76 12.67 -15.98
CA GLU A 101 16.85 12.21 -15.13
C GLU A 101 17.13 10.72 -15.37
N VAL A 102 16.10 9.88 -15.38
CA VAL A 102 16.22 8.45 -15.63
C VAL A 102 16.76 8.16 -17.03
N ASN A 103 16.24 8.86 -18.05
CA ASN A 103 16.67 8.66 -19.43
C ASN A 103 18.14 9.04 -19.66
N LYS A 104 18.69 10.03 -18.93
CA LYS A 104 20.12 10.40 -18.98
C LYS A 104 21.04 9.29 -18.49
N LEU A 105 20.55 8.35 -17.70
CA LEU A 105 21.31 7.17 -17.26
C LEU A 105 21.46 6.11 -18.35
N ASN A 106 20.75 6.22 -19.48
CA ASN A 106 20.66 5.23 -20.55
C ASN A 106 20.38 3.81 -20.03
N PRO A 107 19.35 3.61 -19.21
CA PRO A 107 19.09 2.33 -18.59
C PRO A 107 18.65 1.28 -19.61
N GLU A 108 19.14 0.04 -19.49
CA GLU A 108 18.67 -1.09 -20.28
C GLU A 108 17.30 -1.59 -19.83
N LYS A 109 17.00 -1.47 -18.51
CA LYS A 109 15.73 -1.86 -17.91
C LYS A 109 15.36 -0.95 -16.76
N VAL A 110 14.13 -0.44 -16.82
CA VAL A 110 13.51 0.35 -15.76
C VAL A 110 12.23 -0.35 -15.30
N LEU A 111 12.03 -0.46 -13.98
CA LEU A 111 10.82 -1.00 -13.38
C LEU A 111 10.07 0.11 -12.63
N ASP A 112 8.79 0.30 -12.92
CA ASP A 112 7.89 1.16 -12.17
C ASP A 112 6.94 0.29 -11.33
N VAL A 113 7.16 0.30 -10.02
CA VAL A 113 6.45 -0.51 -9.04
C VAL A 113 5.23 0.25 -8.53
N GLY A 114 4.04 -0.32 -8.76
CA GLY A 114 2.78 0.36 -8.51
C GLY A 114 2.59 1.53 -9.46
N CYS A 115 2.73 1.28 -10.75
CA CYS A 115 2.72 2.29 -11.81
C CYS A 115 1.34 2.98 -11.98
N GLY A 116 0.29 2.45 -11.34
CA GLY A 116 -1.07 2.96 -11.49
C GLY A 116 -1.50 2.99 -12.95
N TYR A 117 -1.95 4.14 -13.42
CA TYR A 117 -2.35 4.36 -14.83
C TYR A 117 -1.16 4.44 -15.80
N HIS A 118 0.03 4.04 -15.38
CA HIS A 118 1.25 3.94 -16.18
C HIS A 118 1.63 5.25 -16.91
N PRO A 119 1.68 6.39 -16.22
CA PRO A 119 1.85 7.71 -16.85
C PRO A 119 3.22 7.90 -17.51
N PHE A 120 4.22 7.15 -17.10
CA PHE A 120 5.58 7.21 -17.67
C PHE A 120 5.77 6.37 -18.93
N LYS A 121 4.76 5.57 -19.33
CA LYS A 121 4.82 4.77 -20.56
C LYS A 121 5.06 5.66 -21.77
N GLY A 122 6.10 5.34 -22.53
CA GLY A 122 6.52 6.14 -23.68
C GLY A 122 7.32 7.41 -23.35
N ARG A 123 7.51 7.76 -22.07
CA ARG A 123 8.36 8.87 -21.59
C ARG A 123 9.69 8.39 -21.04
N ILE A 124 9.69 7.29 -20.29
CA ILE A 124 10.92 6.64 -19.83
C ILE A 124 11.23 5.49 -20.79
N GLN A 125 12.47 5.43 -21.24
CA GLN A 125 12.93 4.37 -22.13
C GLN A 125 13.03 3.03 -21.37
N ASN A 126 12.72 1.94 -22.05
CA ASN A 126 12.84 0.57 -21.50
C ASN A 126 12.08 0.34 -20.20
N LEU A 127 10.98 1.06 -20.01
CA LEU A 127 10.12 1.00 -18.84
C LEU A 127 9.19 -0.20 -18.90
N ILE A 128 9.13 -0.94 -17.79
CA ILE A 128 8.12 -1.93 -17.47
C ILE A 128 7.35 -1.44 -16.26
N GLY A 129 6.03 -1.35 -16.34
CA GLY A 129 5.15 -0.98 -15.23
C GLY A 129 4.45 -2.20 -14.67
N ILE A 130 4.46 -2.34 -13.34
CA ILE A 130 3.69 -3.37 -12.63
C ILE A 130 2.73 -2.70 -11.64
N ASP A 131 1.52 -3.23 -11.52
CA ASP A 131 0.52 -2.76 -10.57
C ASP A 131 -0.52 -3.85 -10.31
N PRO A 132 -0.82 -4.25 -9.07
CA PRO A 132 -1.78 -5.32 -8.79
C PRO A 132 -3.24 -4.91 -8.98
N TYR A 133 -3.54 -3.63 -9.17
CA TYR A 133 -4.90 -3.09 -9.16
C TYR A 133 -5.28 -2.39 -10.47
N ASN A 134 -4.36 -2.30 -11.42
CA ASN A 134 -4.57 -1.48 -12.61
C ASN A 134 -4.20 -2.20 -13.91
N ASN A 135 -5.18 -2.40 -14.79
CA ASN A 135 -5.03 -3.10 -16.06
C ASN A 135 -4.27 -2.30 -17.15
N GLN A 136 -3.83 -1.09 -16.86
CA GLN A 136 -2.94 -0.34 -17.75
C GLN A 136 -1.45 -0.64 -17.53
N ALA A 137 -1.14 -1.35 -16.45
CA ALA A 137 0.20 -1.89 -16.21
C ALA A 137 0.60 -2.89 -17.30
N ASP A 138 1.90 -3.07 -17.52
CA ASP A 138 2.39 -4.12 -18.42
C ASP A 138 2.18 -5.52 -17.79
N TYR A 139 2.19 -5.61 -16.44
CA TYR A 139 1.80 -6.80 -15.68
C TYR A 139 0.95 -6.41 -14.49
N GLU A 140 -0.21 -7.06 -14.37
CA GLU A 140 -1.14 -6.93 -13.22
C GLU A 140 -0.69 -7.83 -12.07
N VAL A 141 0.39 -7.44 -11.37
CA VAL A 141 1.00 -8.23 -10.27
C VAL A 141 1.55 -7.34 -9.16
N ASP A 142 1.54 -7.84 -7.92
CA ASP A 142 2.33 -7.24 -6.83
C ASP A 142 3.82 -7.47 -7.08
N ILE A 143 4.68 -6.57 -6.58
CA ILE A 143 6.13 -6.69 -6.72
C ILE A 143 6.67 -8.01 -6.15
N LEU A 144 6.06 -8.57 -5.12
CA LEU A 144 6.46 -9.86 -4.54
C LEU A 144 6.15 -11.06 -5.45
N GLU A 145 5.22 -10.87 -6.40
CA GLU A 145 4.84 -11.88 -7.39
C GLU A 145 5.59 -11.70 -8.73
N TYR A 146 6.24 -10.56 -8.92
CA TYR A 146 7.04 -10.27 -10.12
C TYR A 146 8.34 -11.08 -10.12
N LYS A 147 8.31 -12.26 -10.75
CA LYS A 147 9.39 -13.25 -10.75
C LYS A 147 10.32 -13.07 -11.96
N VAL A 148 11.40 -12.34 -11.77
CA VAL A 148 12.47 -12.16 -12.73
C VAL A 148 13.83 -12.42 -12.08
N LYS A 149 14.87 -12.50 -12.89
CA LYS A 149 16.24 -12.73 -12.40
C LYS A 149 16.68 -11.58 -11.47
N PRO A 150 17.32 -11.88 -10.33
CA PRO A 150 17.97 -10.85 -9.51
C PRO A 150 18.95 -10.00 -10.34
N GLU A 151 19.19 -8.77 -9.89
CA GLU A 151 20.12 -7.82 -10.52
C GLU A 151 19.86 -7.63 -12.02
N SER A 152 18.58 -7.49 -12.38
CA SER A 152 18.12 -7.37 -13.77
C SER A 152 17.71 -5.95 -14.18
N HIS A 153 17.57 -5.02 -13.24
CA HIS A 153 17.11 -3.65 -13.52
C HIS A 153 18.17 -2.61 -13.16
N ASP A 154 18.36 -1.63 -14.03
CA ASP A 154 19.27 -0.50 -13.80
C ASP A 154 18.63 0.57 -12.92
N VAL A 155 17.31 0.73 -13.05
CA VAL A 155 16.51 1.70 -12.30
C VAL A 155 15.23 1.06 -11.85
N ILE A 156 14.83 1.34 -10.59
CA ILE A 156 13.52 1.01 -10.04
C ILE A 156 12.87 2.29 -9.53
N LEU A 157 11.59 2.47 -9.82
CA LEU A 157 10.75 3.54 -9.34
C LEU A 157 9.68 2.97 -8.41
N ALA A 158 9.42 3.62 -7.26
CA ALA A 158 8.30 3.33 -6.37
C ALA A 158 7.71 4.65 -5.86
N LEU A 159 6.98 5.34 -6.74
CA LEU A 159 6.54 6.72 -6.51
C LEU A 159 5.18 6.78 -5.80
N GLY A 160 5.08 6.15 -4.64
CA GLY A 160 3.88 6.11 -3.82
C GLY A 160 3.32 4.72 -3.57
N SER A 161 3.89 3.68 -4.15
CA SER A 161 3.40 2.30 -4.05
C SER A 161 3.86 1.58 -2.77
N ILE A 162 5.09 1.80 -2.30
CA ILE A 162 5.61 1.19 -1.06
C ILE A 162 5.30 2.09 0.14
N ASN A 163 4.00 2.28 0.42
CA ASN A 163 3.51 3.19 1.45
C ASN A 163 2.43 2.59 2.36
N PHE A 164 2.06 1.34 2.15
CA PHE A 164 0.84 0.80 2.75
C PHE A 164 1.13 -0.45 3.57
N ASN A 165 0.35 -0.63 4.64
CA ASN A 165 0.39 -1.76 5.55
C ASN A 165 1.53 -1.71 6.59
N SER A 166 1.91 -2.87 7.15
CA SER A 166 2.89 -2.98 8.24
C SER A 166 4.34 -2.74 7.79
N LYS A 167 5.24 -2.48 8.75
CA LYS A 167 6.68 -2.38 8.48
C LYS A 167 7.23 -3.63 7.80
N ASP A 168 6.78 -4.81 8.21
CA ASP A 168 7.25 -6.08 7.64
C ASP A 168 6.88 -6.22 6.16
N GLU A 169 5.66 -5.80 5.79
CA GLU A 169 5.20 -5.83 4.38
C GLU A 169 5.91 -4.77 3.53
N ILE A 170 6.14 -3.58 4.08
CA ILE A 170 6.95 -2.53 3.45
C ILE A 170 8.36 -3.05 3.20
N GLU A 171 8.96 -3.66 4.22
CA GLU A 171 10.33 -4.17 4.12
C GLU A 171 10.44 -5.35 3.15
N ALA A 172 9.45 -6.24 3.11
CA ALA A 172 9.41 -7.33 2.13
C ALA A 172 9.42 -6.81 0.69
N ARG A 173 8.57 -5.81 0.37
CA ARG A 173 8.52 -5.19 -0.95
C ARG A 173 9.78 -4.41 -1.28
N PHE A 174 10.31 -3.65 -0.31
CA PHE A 174 11.54 -2.88 -0.47
C PHE A 174 12.74 -3.80 -0.75
N SER A 175 12.93 -4.85 0.05
CA SER A 175 14.03 -5.81 -0.10
C SER A 175 13.95 -6.55 -1.44
N HIS A 176 12.74 -6.88 -1.89
CA HIS A 176 12.55 -7.49 -3.22
C HIS A 176 12.99 -6.54 -4.34
N CYS A 177 12.61 -5.26 -4.27
CA CYS A 177 13.10 -4.24 -5.21
C CYS A 177 14.64 -4.16 -5.22
N VAL A 178 15.26 -4.10 -4.04
CA VAL A 178 16.73 -4.07 -3.94
C VAL A 178 17.39 -5.32 -4.53
N ASN A 179 16.77 -6.49 -4.36
CA ASN A 179 17.27 -7.74 -4.98
C ASN A 179 17.23 -7.69 -6.51
N LEU A 180 16.20 -7.05 -7.09
CA LEU A 180 16.08 -6.89 -8.55
C LEU A 180 17.02 -5.82 -9.12
N LEU A 181 17.49 -4.89 -8.30
CA LEU A 181 18.36 -3.80 -8.73
C LEU A 181 19.79 -4.30 -8.96
N LYS A 182 20.41 -3.92 -10.08
CA LYS A 182 21.84 -4.16 -10.36
C LYS A 182 22.73 -3.38 -9.38
N LYS A 183 23.95 -3.81 -9.18
CA LYS A 183 24.98 -2.98 -8.52
C LYS A 183 25.19 -1.68 -9.30
N GLY A 184 25.28 -0.56 -8.59
CA GLY A 184 25.30 0.79 -9.17
C GLY A 184 23.96 1.27 -9.70
N GLY A 185 22.92 0.45 -9.66
CA GLY A 185 21.57 0.80 -10.06
C GLY A 185 20.89 1.77 -9.07
N ARG A 186 19.91 2.53 -9.55
CA ARG A 186 19.22 3.55 -8.76
C ARG A 186 17.79 3.16 -8.40
N PHE A 187 17.43 3.40 -7.13
CA PHE A 187 16.09 3.19 -6.61
C PHE A 187 15.48 4.52 -6.16
N TYR A 188 14.45 4.96 -6.87
CA TYR A 188 13.74 6.20 -6.65
C TYR A 188 12.44 5.94 -5.88
N LEU A 189 12.26 6.60 -4.76
CA LEU A 189 11.06 6.46 -3.94
C LEU A 189 10.40 7.80 -3.66
N ARG A 190 9.08 7.78 -3.65
CA ARG A 190 8.24 8.83 -3.09
C ARG A 190 7.38 8.22 -2.00
N ALA A 191 7.61 8.61 -0.75
CA ALA A 191 7.03 7.98 0.41
C ALA A 191 6.12 8.93 1.20
N ASN A 192 5.18 8.32 1.94
CA ASN A 192 4.23 9.06 2.75
C ASN A 192 4.69 9.12 4.21
N PRO A 193 4.86 10.31 4.82
CA PRO A 193 5.25 10.43 6.22
C PRO A 193 4.12 10.17 7.23
N GLY A 194 3.07 9.45 6.84
CA GLY A 194 1.92 9.15 7.71
C GLY A 194 0.71 10.06 7.50
N ILE A 195 0.66 10.83 6.40
CA ILE A 195 -0.48 11.70 6.10
C ILE A 195 -1.66 10.85 5.63
N PRO A 196 -2.81 10.86 6.35
CA PRO A 196 -3.97 10.06 6.00
C PRO A 196 -4.54 10.42 4.61
N HIS A 197 -5.05 9.43 3.90
CA HIS A 197 -5.73 9.66 2.64
C HIS A 197 -7.22 9.97 2.88
N LYS A 198 -7.68 11.17 2.49
CA LYS A 198 -9.05 11.63 2.76
C LYS A 198 -10.13 10.74 2.16
N ALA A 199 -9.93 10.24 0.93
CA ALA A 199 -10.89 9.37 0.25
C ALA A 199 -10.74 7.88 0.63
N GLY A 200 -9.70 7.51 1.36
CA GLY A 200 -9.42 6.15 1.83
C GLY A 200 -9.11 6.12 3.32
N PRO A 201 -10.07 6.43 4.20
CA PRO A 201 -9.83 6.54 5.64
C PRO A 201 -9.36 5.23 6.28
N TYR A 202 -9.71 4.09 5.67
CA TYR A 202 -9.35 2.75 6.14
C TYR A 202 -8.09 2.17 5.46
N VAL A 203 -7.44 2.91 4.57
CA VAL A 203 -6.12 2.51 4.05
C VAL A 203 -5.06 2.77 5.11
N ASP A 204 -4.34 1.73 5.51
CA ASP A 204 -3.22 1.87 6.43
C ASP A 204 -2.00 2.42 5.70
N ILE A 205 -1.53 3.58 6.16
CA ILE A 205 -0.38 4.26 5.60
C ILE A 205 0.80 4.06 6.54
N PHE A 206 1.88 3.51 6.01
CA PHE A 206 3.14 3.39 6.73
C PHE A 206 3.81 4.76 6.88
N PRO A 207 4.14 5.18 8.11
CA PRO A 207 4.71 6.50 8.36
C PRO A 207 6.23 6.50 8.10
N TRP A 208 6.63 6.70 6.86
CA TRP A 208 8.04 6.83 6.52
C TRP A 208 8.68 8.03 7.25
N SER A 209 9.92 7.85 7.73
CA SER A 209 10.73 8.88 8.35
C SER A 209 12.17 8.82 7.85
N PHE A 210 12.96 9.85 8.16
CA PHE A 210 14.40 9.88 7.83
C PHE A 210 15.17 8.73 8.50
N GLU A 211 14.80 8.38 9.72
CA GLU A 211 15.40 7.29 10.48
C GLU A 211 15.17 5.93 9.77
N ILE A 212 13.95 5.69 9.29
CA ILE A 212 13.61 4.47 8.54
C ILE A 212 14.34 4.43 7.19
N VAL A 213 14.43 5.58 6.51
CA VAL A 213 15.18 5.69 5.26
C VAL A 213 16.65 5.31 5.47
N ASN A 214 17.29 5.81 6.54
CA ASN A 214 18.67 5.46 6.88
C ASN A 214 18.82 4.00 7.34
N GLU A 215 17.90 3.51 8.19
CA GLU A 215 17.87 2.11 8.61
C GLU A 215 17.90 1.16 7.40
N PHE A 216 17.08 1.46 6.38
CA PHE A 216 17.01 0.64 5.16
C PHE A 216 18.26 0.82 4.29
N ALA A 217 18.85 2.01 4.22
CA ALA A 217 20.12 2.22 3.53
C ALA A 217 21.23 1.33 4.11
N GLU A 218 21.40 1.35 5.43
CA GLU A 218 22.39 0.55 6.14
C GLU A 218 22.12 -0.96 5.99
N LYS A 219 20.88 -1.39 6.24
CA LYS A 219 20.48 -2.81 6.22
C LYS A 219 20.68 -3.47 4.86
N TYR A 220 20.43 -2.73 3.77
CA TYR A 220 20.46 -3.25 2.41
C TYR A 220 21.68 -2.82 1.60
N ASN A 221 22.71 -2.26 2.24
CA ASN A 221 23.93 -1.79 1.62
C ASN A 221 23.68 -0.84 0.45
N LEU A 222 22.94 0.24 0.74
CA LEU A 222 22.57 1.28 -0.22
C LEU A 222 23.23 2.61 0.17
N ASN A 223 23.63 3.39 -0.81
CA ASN A 223 23.99 4.79 -0.60
C ASN A 223 22.75 5.68 -0.75
N LEU A 224 22.48 6.52 0.22
CA LEU A 224 21.40 7.51 0.14
C LEU A 224 21.91 8.75 -0.59
N ASP A 225 21.57 8.90 -1.87
CA ASP A 225 22.08 10.01 -2.72
C ASP A 225 21.27 11.29 -2.53
N THR A 226 19.97 11.16 -2.29
CA THR A 226 19.05 12.29 -2.18
C THR A 226 18.00 12.01 -1.11
N TYR A 227 17.69 13.03 -0.30
CA TYR A 227 16.54 13.04 0.60
C TYR A 227 15.96 14.45 0.66
N LYS A 228 14.69 14.60 0.33
CA LYS A 228 13.98 15.89 0.41
C LYS A 228 12.48 15.67 0.63
N LYS A 229 11.78 16.72 1.08
CA LYS A 229 10.33 16.79 1.02
C LYS A 229 9.90 17.49 -0.27
N ASP A 230 8.84 16.97 -0.91
CA ASP A 230 8.22 17.66 -2.04
C ASP A 230 7.17 18.69 -1.57
N ALA A 231 6.59 19.42 -2.51
CA ALA A 231 5.57 20.45 -2.22
C ALA A 231 4.29 19.90 -1.55
N ASN A 232 4.07 18.60 -1.59
CA ASN A 232 2.94 17.91 -0.95
C ASN A 232 3.34 17.24 0.38
N GLU A 233 4.45 17.66 0.99
CA GLU A 233 5.00 17.10 2.22
C GLU A 233 5.38 15.61 2.13
N ARG A 234 5.47 15.05 0.92
CA ARG A 234 5.92 13.67 0.71
C ARG A 234 7.44 13.61 0.75
N LEU A 235 7.97 12.50 1.24
CA LEU A 235 9.41 12.24 1.24
C LEU A 235 9.81 11.73 -0.14
N TYR A 236 10.80 12.36 -0.74
CA TYR A 236 11.44 11.90 -1.96
C TYR A 236 12.88 11.57 -1.66
N PHE A 237 13.30 10.36 -2.00
CA PHE A 237 14.66 9.90 -1.78
C PHE A 237 15.12 8.93 -2.85
N VAL A 238 16.42 8.89 -3.06
CA VAL A 238 17.07 8.08 -4.08
C VAL A 238 18.22 7.32 -3.44
N TYR A 239 18.28 6.03 -3.74
CA TYR A 239 19.39 5.18 -3.35
C TYR A 239 20.18 4.71 -4.57
N THR A 240 21.48 4.49 -4.37
CA THR A 240 22.33 3.70 -5.27
C THR A 240 22.73 2.40 -4.57
N LYS A 241 22.55 1.24 -5.21
CA LYS A 241 23.00 -0.06 -4.69
C LYS A 241 24.51 -0.19 -4.78
N LEU A 242 25.18 -0.50 -3.67
CA LEU A 242 26.64 -0.65 -3.57
C LEU A 242 27.14 -2.02 -3.99
#